data_16b8d2fc85aeb701d5f123419132e83b
#
_entry.id   16b8d2fc85aeb701d5f123419132e83b
#
_cell.length_a   1.000
_cell.length_b   1.000
_cell.length_c   1.000
_cell.angle_alpha   90.00
_cell.angle_beta   90.00
_cell.angle_gamma   90.00
#
_symmetry.space_group_name_H-M   'P 1'
#
loop_
_entity.id
_entity.type
_entity.pdbx_description
1 polymer ?
#
loop_
_entity_poly.entity_id
_entity_poly.type
_entity_poly.pdbx_seq_one_letter_code
_entity_poly.pdbx_strand_id
1 'polypeptide(L)'
;MHITRLNIERVRNLKAVALQELQPFNVFYGPNGSGKTSILEAIHLLATGRSFRTHIPKNYIQNETANAIVFAQSATEKIGMQKLLSGEQLIKVNGDHIATQGQLAKILPLQHIDPQSTDIIDHGAKPRRQLIDWLMFHVEPEFYHAWQYYSRA
;
A
#
# COMPACT_ATOMS: atom_id res chain seq x y z
N MET A 1 -5.05 9.48 7.77
CA MET A 1 -3.73 10.09 7.44
C MET A 1 -3.84 10.78 6.09
N HIS A 2 -3.30 12.02 5.94
CA HIS A 2 -3.21 12.73 4.65
C HIS A 2 -1.74 12.81 4.26
N ILE A 3 -1.38 12.22 3.11
CA ILE A 3 -0.01 12.25 2.60
C ILE A 3 0.22 13.62 1.96
N THR A 4 1.22 14.35 2.45
CA THR A 4 1.65 15.65 1.90
C THR A 4 2.87 15.54 1.00
N ARG A 5 3.69 14.49 1.20
CA ARG A 5 4.87 14.20 0.40
C ARG A 5 4.97 12.72 0.11
N LEU A 6 5.35 12.38 -1.13
CA LEU A 6 5.53 11.00 -1.57
C LEU A 6 6.80 10.92 -2.43
N ASN A 7 7.74 10.07 -2.03
CA ASN A 7 8.92 9.74 -2.82
C ASN A 7 8.85 8.26 -3.22
N ILE A 8 9.10 7.98 -4.48
CA ILE A 8 9.06 6.63 -5.06
C ILE A 8 10.36 6.41 -5.82
N GLU A 9 11.03 5.30 -5.55
CA GLU A 9 12.23 4.92 -6.28
C GLU A 9 12.13 3.48 -6.74
N ARG A 10 12.47 3.25 -8.00
CA ARG A 10 12.62 1.93 -8.62
C ARG A 10 11.36 1.06 -8.58
N VAL A 11 10.19 1.69 -8.73
CA VAL A 11 8.90 1.01 -8.87
C VAL A 11 8.45 1.07 -10.32
N ARG A 12 8.34 -0.08 -10.99
CA ARG A 12 7.94 -0.18 -12.39
C ARG A 12 8.82 0.69 -13.29
N ASN A 13 8.18 1.62 -14.01
CA ASN A 13 8.85 2.60 -14.87
C ASN A 13 9.29 3.87 -14.12
N LEU A 14 9.01 3.97 -12.82
CA LEU A 14 9.40 5.12 -12.00
C LEU A 14 10.82 4.89 -11.46
N LYS A 15 11.80 5.60 -12.01
CA LYS A 15 13.19 5.57 -11.53
C LYS A 15 13.32 6.29 -10.19
N ALA A 16 12.94 7.56 -10.18
CA ALA A 16 12.85 8.40 -8.98
C ALA A 16 11.77 9.46 -9.22
N VAL A 17 10.78 9.51 -8.35
CA VAL A 17 9.68 10.48 -8.38
C VAL A 17 9.54 11.08 -7.00
N ALA A 18 9.48 12.41 -6.93
CA ALA A 18 9.21 13.15 -5.71
C ALA A 18 7.98 14.04 -5.93
N LEU A 19 6.92 13.76 -5.21
CA LEU A 19 5.70 14.57 -5.19
C LEU A 19 5.66 15.32 -3.86
N GLN A 20 5.44 16.63 -3.92
CA GLN A 20 5.36 17.50 -2.76
C GLN A 20 4.03 18.26 -2.77
N GLU A 21 3.62 18.76 -1.62
CA GLU A 21 2.40 19.56 -1.47
C GLU A 21 1.14 18.84 -1.97
N LEU A 22 1.10 17.51 -1.79
CA LEU A 22 -0.09 16.72 -2.12
C LEU A 22 -1.27 17.24 -1.28
N GLN A 23 -2.39 17.40 -1.95
CA GLN A 23 -3.65 17.87 -1.37
C GLN A 23 -4.53 16.70 -0.92
N PRO A 24 -5.61 16.91 -0.16
CA PRO A 24 -6.57 15.84 0.14
C PRO A 24 -7.14 15.14 -1.09
N PHE A 25 -7.22 15.84 -2.21
CA PHE A 25 -7.66 15.33 -3.50
C PHE A 25 -6.61 15.61 -4.58
N ASN A 26 -6.12 14.56 -5.24
CA ASN A 26 -5.10 14.66 -6.29
C ASN A 26 -5.54 13.88 -7.53
N VAL A 27 -5.30 14.44 -8.70
CA VAL A 27 -5.58 13.81 -9.99
C VAL A 27 -4.30 13.61 -10.76
N PHE A 28 -4.00 12.35 -11.09
CA PHE A 28 -2.87 12.00 -11.96
C PHE A 28 -3.38 11.77 -13.38
N TYR A 29 -2.96 12.58 -14.32
CA TYR A 29 -3.35 12.48 -15.73
C TYR A 29 -2.12 12.46 -16.63
N GLY A 30 -2.29 12.00 -17.87
CA GLY A 30 -1.22 11.90 -18.88
C GLY A 30 -1.40 10.69 -19.79
N PRO A 31 -0.50 10.49 -20.78
CA PRO A 31 -0.57 9.39 -21.72
C PRO A 31 -0.43 8.01 -21.06
N ASN A 32 -0.80 6.96 -21.80
CA ASN A 32 -0.60 5.58 -21.32
C ASN A 32 0.90 5.31 -21.15
N GLY A 33 1.26 4.55 -20.11
CA GLY A 33 2.65 4.28 -19.80
C GLY A 33 3.39 5.37 -19.01
N SER A 34 2.79 6.55 -18.74
CA SER A 34 3.43 7.65 -18.01
C SER A 34 3.69 7.39 -16.51
N GLY A 35 3.22 6.27 -15.98
CA GLY A 35 3.46 5.91 -14.57
C GLY A 35 2.31 6.23 -13.60
N LYS A 36 1.16 6.71 -14.05
CA LYS A 36 -0.01 7.02 -13.18
C LYS A 36 -0.38 5.85 -12.26
N THR A 37 -0.59 4.69 -12.84
CA THR A 37 -0.91 3.47 -12.09
C THR A 37 0.26 3.02 -11.21
N SER A 38 1.50 3.26 -11.63
CA SER A 38 2.69 2.93 -10.85
C SER A 38 2.80 3.78 -9.58
N ILE A 39 2.32 5.03 -9.61
CA ILE A 39 2.22 5.88 -8.40
C ILE A 39 1.21 5.29 -7.42
N LEU A 40 0.01 4.92 -7.89
CA LEU A 40 -1.00 4.27 -7.05
C LEU A 40 -0.52 2.92 -6.52
N GLU A 41 0.19 2.15 -7.35
CA GLU A 41 0.78 0.87 -6.95
C GLU A 41 1.85 1.06 -5.86
N ALA A 42 2.66 2.12 -5.93
CA ALA A 42 3.64 2.44 -4.90
C ALA A 42 2.97 2.82 -3.56
N ILE A 43 1.89 3.59 -3.59
CA ILE A 43 1.11 3.90 -2.37
C ILE A 43 0.50 2.63 -1.78
N HIS A 44 -0.08 1.77 -2.62
CA HIS A 44 -0.63 0.50 -2.18
C HIS A 44 0.46 -0.42 -1.60
N LEU A 45 1.62 -0.48 -2.24
CA LEU A 45 2.78 -1.23 -1.77
C LEU A 45 3.22 -0.74 -0.39
N LEU A 46 3.30 0.59 -0.19
CA LEU A 46 3.63 1.19 1.10
C LEU A 46 2.61 0.80 2.19
N ALA A 47 1.31 0.84 1.89
CA ALA A 47 0.26 0.58 2.87
C ALA A 47 0.07 -0.90 3.20
N THR A 48 0.27 -1.81 2.22
CA THR A 48 -0.09 -3.22 2.34
C THR A 48 1.09 -4.19 2.23
N GLY A 49 2.28 -3.69 1.88
CA GLY A 49 3.49 -4.49 1.66
C GLY A 49 3.47 -5.33 0.39
N ARG A 50 2.46 -5.19 -0.47
CA ARG A 50 2.29 -5.95 -1.71
C ARG A 50 1.66 -5.11 -2.82
N SER A 51 1.92 -5.48 -4.06
CA SER A 51 1.28 -4.85 -5.21
C SER A 51 -0.15 -5.41 -5.38
N PHE A 52 -1.10 -4.56 -5.81
CA PHE A 52 -2.45 -5.01 -6.19
C PHE A 52 -2.47 -5.69 -7.57
N ARG A 53 -1.39 -5.58 -8.35
CA ARG A 53 -1.31 -6.17 -9.71
C ARG A 53 -0.58 -7.51 -9.74
N THR A 54 0.36 -7.75 -8.82
CA THR A 54 1.18 -8.97 -8.80
C THR A 54 1.81 -9.23 -7.44
N HIS A 55 1.95 -10.49 -7.08
CA HIS A 55 2.64 -10.88 -5.86
C HIS A 55 4.15 -11.06 -6.05
N ILE A 56 4.65 -11.04 -7.30
CA ILE A 56 6.04 -11.31 -7.65
C ILE A 56 6.83 -10.00 -7.63
N PRO A 57 7.80 -9.79 -6.70
CA PRO A 57 8.57 -8.55 -6.57
C PRO A 57 9.28 -8.13 -7.86
N LYS A 58 9.86 -9.08 -8.59
CA LYS A 58 10.53 -8.84 -9.88
C LYS A 58 9.63 -8.12 -10.90
N ASN A 59 8.30 -8.24 -10.80
CA ASN A 59 7.39 -7.63 -11.75
C ASN A 59 7.08 -6.17 -11.45
N TYR A 60 7.40 -5.63 -10.26
CA TYR A 60 7.18 -4.23 -9.89
C TYR A 60 8.45 -3.51 -9.40
N ILE A 61 9.50 -4.22 -9.04
CA ILE A 61 10.83 -3.63 -8.83
C ILE A 61 11.46 -3.43 -10.19
N GLN A 62 12.08 -2.26 -10.41
CA GLN A 62 12.71 -1.91 -11.68
C GLN A 62 13.83 -2.91 -12.03
N ASN A 63 13.91 -3.29 -13.29
CA ASN A 63 14.96 -4.18 -13.77
C ASN A 63 16.36 -3.66 -13.40
N GLU A 64 17.29 -4.59 -13.17
CA GLU A 64 18.69 -4.30 -12.80
C GLU A 64 18.86 -3.60 -11.45
N THR A 65 17.81 -3.58 -10.61
CA THR A 65 17.88 -3.03 -9.26
C THR A 65 17.54 -4.10 -8.21
N ALA A 66 18.15 -3.98 -7.02
CA ALA A 66 17.94 -4.97 -5.95
C ALA A 66 16.67 -4.71 -5.13
N ASN A 67 16.13 -3.49 -5.18
CA ASN A 67 15.01 -3.08 -4.32
C ASN A 67 14.20 -1.94 -4.93
N ALA A 68 13.00 -1.75 -4.39
CA ALA A 68 12.19 -0.56 -4.55
C ALA A 68 12.05 0.16 -3.20
N ILE A 69 11.96 1.49 -3.22
CA ILE A 69 11.78 2.31 -2.02
C ILE A 69 10.56 3.19 -2.22
N VAL A 70 9.70 3.24 -1.20
CA VAL A 70 8.58 4.18 -1.13
C VAL A 70 8.61 4.88 0.22
N PHE A 71 8.51 6.19 0.19
CA PHE A 71 8.43 7.02 1.37
C PHE A 71 7.24 7.95 1.26
N ALA A 72 6.45 8.04 2.33
CA ALA A 72 5.37 9.00 2.46
C ALA A 72 5.49 9.78 3.78
N GLN A 73 5.08 11.03 3.73
CA GLN A 73 5.02 11.91 4.89
C GLN A 73 3.64 12.55 4.97
N SER A 74 3.11 12.61 6.19
CA SER A 74 1.94 13.42 6.56
C SER A 74 2.36 14.50 7.56
N ALA A 75 1.38 15.23 8.13
CA ALA A 75 1.65 16.20 9.20
C ALA A 75 2.26 15.55 10.46
N THR A 76 1.89 14.30 10.75
CA THR A 76 2.24 13.60 12.00
C THR A 76 3.18 12.43 11.78
N GLU A 77 3.17 11.79 10.61
CA GLU A 77 3.84 10.52 10.39
C GLU A 77 4.78 10.54 9.17
N LYS A 78 5.90 9.85 9.30
CA LYS A 78 6.82 9.54 8.21
C LYS A 78 6.91 8.03 8.06
N ILE A 79 6.52 7.51 6.92
CA ILE A 79 6.52 6.08 6.63
C ILE A 79 7.49 5.81 5.48
N GLY A 80 8.44 4.92 5.70
CA GLY A 80 9.36 4.44 4.68
C GLY A 80 9.28 2.94 4.53
N MET A 81 9.30 2.45 3.30
CA MET A 81 9.39 1.03 2.99
C MET A 81 10.45 0.78 1.95
N GLN A 82 11.25 -0.24 2.19
CA GLN A 82 12.12 -0.88 1.21
C GLN A 82 11.61 -2.29 0.94
N LYS A 83 11.44 -2.63 -0.33
CA LYS A 83 11.05 -3.97 -0.78
C LYS A 83 12.17 -4.59 -1.58
N LEU A 84 12.61 -5.79 -1.20
CA LEU A 84 13.69 -6.53 -1.86
C LEU A 84 13.13 -7.49 -2.93
N LEU A 85 13.97 -7.86 -3.88
CA LEU A 85 13.65 -8.91 -4.87
C LEU A 85 13.36 -10.26 -4.24
N SER A 86 13.94 -10.56 -3.07
CA SER A 86 13.64 -11.77 -2.28
C SER A 86 12.20 -11.83 -1.76
N GLY A 87 11.47 -10.70 -1.80
CA GLY A 87 10.15 -10.57 -1.19
C GLY A 87 10.19 -10.02 0.23
N GLU A 88 11.36 -9.93 0.85
CA GLU A 88 11.54 -9.29 2.14
C GLU A 88 11.20 -7.81 2.08
N GLN A 89 10.77 -7.27 3.21
CA GLN A 89 10.46 -5.85 3.34
C GLN A 89 10.95 -5.29 4.66
N LEU A 90 11.40 -4.05 4.59
CA LEU A 90 11.80 -3.27 5.73
C LEU A 90 10.88 -2.05 5.82
N ILE A 91 10.14 -1.91 6.91
CA ILE A 91 9.22 -0.80 7.11
C ILE A 91 9.65 -0.01 8.34
N LYS A 92 9.68 1.31 8.21
CA LYS A 92 9.93 2.25 9.29
C LYS A 92 8.82 3.29 9.38
N VAL A 93 8.39 3.58 10.59
CA VAL A 93 7.51 4.70 10.91
C VAL A 93 8.22 5.60 11.92
N ASN A 94 8.38 6.87 11.57
CA ASN A 94 9.08 7.87 12.37
C ASN A 94 10.51 7.47 12.78
N GLY A 95 11.15 6.59 11.99
CA GLY A 95 12.49 6.05 12.26
C GLY A 95 12.49 4.67 12.90
N ASP A 96 11.42 4.26 13.53
CA ASP A 96 11.31 2.97 14.22
C ASP A 96 10.85 1.86 13.28
N HIS A 97 11.40 0.66 13.44
CA HIS A 97 10.99 -0.51 12.69
C HIS A 97 9.61 -0.99 13.10
N ILE A 98 8.75 -1.23 12.11
CA ILE A 98 7.46 -1.88 12.32
C ILE A 98 7.57 -3.36 11.97
N ALA A 99 7.16 -4.22 12.92
CA ALA A 99 7.23 -5.67 12.76
C ALA A 99 6.03 -6.25 12.00
N THR A 100 4.86 -5.61 12.02
CA THR A 100 3.63 -6.19 11.49
C THR A 100 2.88 -5.28 10.54
N GLN A 101 2.29 -5.90 9.53
CA GLN A 101 1.42 -5.22 8.56
C GLN A 101 0.18 -4.61 9.22
N GLY A 102 -0.33 -5.23 10.30
CA GLY A 102 -1.49 -4.72 11.03
C GLY A 102 -1.22 -3.38 11.71
N GLN A 103 0.01 -3.15 12.22
CA GLN A 103 0.40 -1.84 12.77
C GLN A 103 0.40 -0.77 11.67
N LEU A 104 0.94 -1.10 10.51
CA LEU A 104 0.96 -0.18 9.36
C LEU A 104 -0.43 0.17 8.87
N ALA A 105 -1.33 -0.81 8.77
CA ALA A 105 -2.71 -0.60 8.32
C ALA A 105 -3.51 0.35 9.23
N LYS A 106 -3.20 0.39 10.54
CA LYS A 106 -3.78 1.37 11.47
C LYS A 106 -3.29 2.80 11.20
N ILE A 107 -2.04 2.96 10.77
CA ILE A 107 -1.42 4.27 10.53
C ILE A 107 -1.78 4.79 9.14
N LEU A 108 -1.76 3.92 8.13
CA LEU A 108 -2.06 4.23 6.74
C LEU A 108 -3.21 3.34 6.23
N PRO A 109 -4.45 3.62 6.67
CA PRO A 109 -5.62 2.94 6.11
C PRO A 109 -5.75 3.27 4.63
N LEU A 110 -5.86 2.23 3.80
CA LEU A 110 -5.95 2.37 2.35
C LEU A 110 -7.15 1.59 1.81
N GLN A 111 -7.97 2.26 0.99
CA GLN A 111 -8.95 1.60 0.14
C GLN A 111 -8.55 1.80 -1.32
N HIS A 112 -8.37 0.69 -2.03
CA HIS A 112 -8.14 0.66 -3.47
C HIS A 112 -9.46 0.34 -4.18
N ILE A 113 -9.83 1.20 -5.13
CA ILE A 113 -11.01 1.00 -5.98
C ILE A 113 -10.55 1.01 -7.44
N ASP A 114 -10.85 -0.06 -8.15
CA ASP A 114 -10.53 -0.25 -9.56
C ASP A 114 -11.73 -0.84 -10.32
N PRO A 115 -11.68 -0.99 -11.63
CA PRO A 115 -12.77 -1.61 -12.42
C PRO A 115 -13.13 -3.03 -11.95
N GLN A 116 -12.20 -3.76 -11.30
CA GLN A 116 -12.45 -5.12 -10.79
C GLN A 116 -13.12 -5.11 -9.40
N SER A 117 -13.27 -3.94 -8.77
CA SER A 117 -13.95 -3.81 -7.47
C SER A 117 -15.45 -4.17 -7.55
N THR A 118 -16.03 -4.29 -8.75
CA THR A 118 -17.35 -4.90 -9.01
C THR A 118 -17.44 -6.36 -8.59
N ASP A 119 -16.30 -7.04 -8.38
CA ASP A 119 -16.24 -8.41 -7.85
C ASP A 119 -16.97 -8.57 -6.50
N ILE A 120 -17.13 -7.49 -5.74
CA ILE A 120 -17.92 -7.47 -4.50
C ILE A 120 -19.40 -7.82 -4.80
N ILE A 121 -19.88 -7.45 -5.97
CA ILE A 121 -21.25 -7.71 -6.42
C ILE A 121 -21.33 -9.10 -7.09
N ASP A 122 -20.40 -9.41 -7.99
CA ASP A 122 -20.48 -10.51 -8.93
C ASP A 122 -19.84 -11.82 -8.42
N HIS A 123 -18.85 -11.77 -7.54
CA HIS A 123 -18.01 -12.91 -7.14
C HIS A 123 -18.25 -13.41 -5.70
N GLY A 124 -19.49 -13.77 -5.36
CA GLY A 124 -19.84 -14.54 -4.16
C GLY A 124 -19.57 -13.84 -2.81
N ALA A 125 -19.48 -14.62 -1.74
CA ALA A 125 -19.44 -14.10 -0.36
C ALA A 125 -18.03 -13.65 0.10
N LYS A 126 -16.97 -14.15 -0.53
CA LYS A 126 -15.58 -13.89 -0.07
C LYS A 126 -15.17 -12.41 -0.17
N PRO A 127 -15.34 -11.71 -1.32
CA PRO A 127 -15.00 -10.29 -1.42
C PRO A 127 -15.83 -9.43 -0.45
N ARG A 128 -17.11 -9.78 -0.24
CA ARG A 128 -17.97 -9.07 0.70
C ARG A 128 -17.52 -9.22 2.15
N ARG A 129 -17.12 -10.43 2.56
CA ARG A 129 -16.54 -10.66 3.90
C ARG A 129 -15.24 -9.87 4.08
N GLN A 130 -14.35 -9.86 3.08
CA GLN A 130 -13.11 -9.09 3.14
C GLN A 130 -13.35 -7.59 3.32
N LEU A 131 -14.39 -7.04 2.68
CA LEU A 131 -14.76 -5.64 2.88
C LEU A 131 -15.27 -5.38 4.31
N ILE A 132 -16.10 -6.28 4.83
CA ILE A 132 -16.61 -6.18 6.22
C ILE A 132 -15.45 -6.31 7.21
N ASP A 133 -14.55 -7.28 7.02
CA ASP A 133 -13.37 -7.46 7.87
C ASP A 133 -12.48 -6.21 7.86
N TRP A 134 -12.30 -5.59 6.68
CA TRP A 134 -11.54 -4.35 6.55
C TRP A 134 -12.22 -3.19 7.31
N LEU A 135 -13.54 -3.03 7.19
CA LEU A 135 -14.30 -2.03 7.94
C LEU A 135 -14.18 -2.26 9.45
N MET A 136 -14.42 -3.49 9.90
CA MET A 136 -14.35 -3.86 11.32
C MET A 136 -12.96 -3.62 11.91
N PHE A 137 -11.90 -3.91 11.15
CA PHE A 137 -10.52 -3.64 11.57
C PHE A 137 -10.27 -2.17 11.89
N HIS A 138 -10.92 -1.24 11.18
CA HIS A 138 -10.74 0.20 11.38
C HIS A 138 -11.72 0.83 12.37
N VAL A 139 -12.86 0.20 12.62
CA VAL A 139 -13.93 0.74 13.49
C VAL A 139 -13.90 0.12 14.87
N GLU A 140 -13.60 -1.19 14.98
CA GLU A 140 -13.65 -1.93 16.23
C GLU A 140 -12.24 -2.28 16.74
N PRO A 141 -11.75 -1.65 17.85
CA PRO A 141 -10.39 -1.86 18.35
C PRO A 141 -10.05 -3.32 18.67
N GLU A 142 -11.02 -4.10 19.18
CA GLU A 142 -10.81 -5.50 19.58
C GLU A 142 -10.88 -6.48 18.42
N PHE A 143 -11.38 -6.05 17.25
CA PHE A 143 -11.57 -6.94 16.10
C PHE A 143 -10.26 -7.61 15.66
N TYR A 144 -9.13 -6.89 15.67
CA TYR A 144 -7.84 -7.45 15.25
C TYR A 144 -7.42 -8.65 16.12
N HIS A 145 -7.61 -8.57 17.42
CA HIS A 145 -7.30 -9.67 18.34
C HIS A 145 -8.24 -10.86 18.11
N ALA A 146 -9.54 -10.62 18.01
CA ALA A 146 -10.53 -11.65 17.72
C ALA A 146 -10.26 -12.35 16.38
N TRP A 147 -9.93 -11.57 15.34
CA TRP A 147 -9.57 -12.10 14.02
C TRP A 147 -8.31 -12.97 14.05
N GLN A 148 -7.29 -12.57 14.82
CA GLN A 148 -6.06 -13.36 14.98
C GLN A 148 -6.35 -14.72 15.65
N TYR A 149 -7.23 -14.77 16.65
CA TYR A 149 -7.64 -16.03 17.27
C TYR A 149 -8.37 -16.92 16.28
N TYR A 150 -9.34 -16.39 15.58
CA TYR A 150 -10.12 -17.12 14.58
C TYR A 150 -9.25 -17.67 13.43
N SER A 151 -8.28 -16.90 12.96
CA SER A 151 -7.43 -17.31 11.83
C SER A 151 -6.37 -18.35 12.17
N ARG A 152 -6.15 -18.63 13.47
CA ARG A 152 -5.21 -19.66 13.96
C ARG A 152 -5.90 -20.99 14.30
N ALA A 153 -7.23 -20.99 14.44
CA ALA A 153 -8.04 -22.16 14.66
C ALA A 153 -8.37 -22.88 13.37
#